data_5b94e2fa8c47a1c597217443b2843bc4
#
_entry.id   5b94e2fa8c47a1c597217443b2843bc4
#
_cell.length_a   1.000
_cell.length_b   1.000
_cell.length_c   1.000
_cell.angle_alpha   90.00
_cell.angle_beta   90.00
_cell.angle_gamma   90.00
#
_symmetry.space_group_name_H-M   'P 1'
#
loop_
_entity.id
_entity.type
_entity.pdbx_description
1 polymer ?
#
loop_
_entity_poly.entity_id
_entity_poly.type
_entity_poly.pdbx_seq_one_letter_code
_entity_poly.pdbx_strand_id
1 'polypeptide(L)'
;MEIKKCMGCGSELQITHADQRGYARSMDHDYCQSCFRLKHYRDFKRVKARVDDGATLEFIDGFKGNIFWVLDIMHLNQSIHTGLLRSLRGKKVVLVVNKRDLLPKSVSNTKIEHAIMRALRDEPVSVMEIVYVSALKRETLEPLLPYIENDETAFVGCVNAGKSSLLNALLGNQNLSVSPVASTTADVVRIETGLGDVIDTPGLSNETELVDKISDDTLVSLSPQKTIKPTVFQIYEKQTILFGNLGAITITPKTTVNIISYLPLTLKRIKPERLDANLALEHEFMIENPEYRLRNWPQLEDKIDMEIYDLGFISIQGETVAVETYFDKSAVITIRKAMI
;
A
#
# COMPACT_ATOMS: atom_id res chain seq x y z
N MET A 1 -35.45 10.44 18.65
CA MET A 1 -34.03 10.83 18.84
C MET A 1 -33.42 10.89 17.46
N GLU A 2 -32.86 12.03 17.06
CA GLU A 2 -32.13 12.12 15.80
C GLU A 2 -30.88 11.25 15.91
N ILE A 3 -30.71 10.32 14.98
CA ILE A 3 -29.54 9.44 14.91
C ILE A 3 -28.39 10.28 14.33
N LYS A 4 -27.41 10.60 15.16
CA LYS A 4 -26.22 11.35 14.74
C LYS A 4 -25.31 10.48 13.88
N LYS A 5 -24.97 10.93 12.68
CA LYS A 5 -24.07 10.24 11.75
C LYS A 5 -22.67 10.84 11.77
N CYS A 6 -21.67 10.00 11.59
CA CYS A 6 -20.29 10.41 11.46
C CYS A 6 -20.09 11.24 10.17
N MET A 7 -19.57 12.46 10.29
CA MET A 7 -19.30 13.35 9.14
C MET A 7 -18.19 12.84 8.20
N GLY A 8 -17.45 11.79 8.57
CA GLY A 8 -16.38 11.23 7.75
C GLY A 8 -16.79 9.99 6.96
N CYS A 9 -17.52 9.03 7.58
CA CYS A 9 -17.89 7.76 6.94
C CYS A 9 -19.39 7.52 6.85
N GLY A 10 -20.23 8.44 7.33
CA GLY A 10 -21.68 8.31 7.29
C GLY A 10 -22.27 7.28 8.27
N SER A 11 -21.45 6.48 8.96
CA SER A 11 -21.95 5.50 9.93
C SER A 11 -22.64 6.17 11.11
N GLU A 12 -23.69 5.53 11.65
CA GLU A 12 -24.33 5.98 12.89
C GLU A 12 -23.31 6.02 14.03
N LEU A 13 -23.26 7.15 14.76
CA LEU A 13 -22.36 7.28 15.90
C LEU A 13 -22.91 6.49 17.08
N GLN A 14 -22.06 5.70 17.70
CA GLN A 14 -22.36 4.91 18.90
C GLN A 14 -21.16 4.93 19.86
N ILE A 15 -21.41 4.75 21.15
CA ILE A 15 -20.42 4.81 22.24
C ILE A 15 -20.26 3.49 22.99
N THR A 16 -20.97 2.44 22.54
CA THR A 16 -21.08 1.17 23.29
C THR A 16 -20.08 0.10 22.83
N HIS A 17 -19.79 0.02 21.54
CA HIS A 17 -18.95 -1.04 20.95
C HIS A 17 -17.74 -0.43 20.27
N ALA A 18 -16.58 -0.45 20.97
CA ALA A 18 -15.34 0.17 20.48
C ALA A 18 -14.74 -0.51 19.24
N ASP A 19 -15.08 -1.74 18.98
CA ASP A 19 -14.68 -2.60 17.86
C ASP A 19 -15.58 -2.47 16.63
N GLN A 20 -16.73 -1.79 16.77
CA GLN A 20 -17.69 -1.64 15.67
C GLN A 20 -17.59 -0.27 14.99
N ARG A 21 -18.12 -0.21 13.75
CA ARG A 21 -18.22 1.04 12.99
C ARG A 21 -19.06 2.08 13.75
N GLY A 22 -18.68 3.35 13.56
CA GLY A 22 -19.39 4.47 14.18
C GLY A 22 -19.01 4.72 15.64
N TYR A 23 -18.12 3.93 16.24
CA TYR A 23 -17.70 4.17 17.60
C TYR A 23 -17.07 5.55 17.80
N ALA A 24 -17.61 6.31 18.74
CA ALA A 24 -17.08 7.58 19.21
C ALA A 24 -16.93 7.55 20.73
N ARG A 25 -15.95 8.27 21.28
CA ARG A 25 -15.77 8.33 22.75
C ARG A 25 -16.86 9.11 23.45
N SER A 26 -17.55 10.00 22.73
CA SER A 26 -18.71 10.76 23.18
C SER A 26 -19.64 11.02 21.99
N MET A 27 -20.95 11.09 22.23
CA MET A 27 -21.93 11.50 21.21
C MET A 27 -21.81 12.98 20.80
N ASP A 28 -21.02 13.77 21.53
CA ASP A 28 -20.72 15.17 21.14
C ASP A 28 -19.78 15.28 19.96
N HIS A 29 -19.04 14.21 19.64
CA HIS A 29 -18.15 14.17 18.50
C HIS A 29 -18.91 14.09 17.16
N ASP A 30 -18.41 14.81 16.16
CA ASP A 30 -18.94 14.78 14.79
C ASP A 30 -18.34 13.64 13.93
N TYR A 31 -17.30 13.00 14.45
CA TYR A 31 -16.57 11.91 13.78
C TYR A 31 -16.50 10.68 14.69
N CYS A 32 -16.68 9.50 14.11
CA CYS A 32 -16.31 8.27 14.81
C CYS A 32 -14.80 8.24 15.04
N GLN A 33 -14.36 7.41 15.98
CA GLN A 33 -12.95 7.36 16.40
C GLN A 33 -11.99 7.08 15.22
N SER A 34 -12.38 6.22 14.28
CA SER A 34 -11.60 5.92 13.07
C SER A 34 -11.48 7.15 12.17
N CYS A 35 -12.58 7.83 11.87
CA CYS A 35 -12.56 9.05 11.04
C CYS A 35 -11.88 10.22 11.75
N PHE A 36 -12.04 10.35 13.06
CA PHE A 36 -11.34 11.35 13.86
C PHE A 36 -9.82 11.13 13.79
N ARG A 37 -9.36 9.90 13.97
CA ARG A 37 -7.94 9.55 13.84
C ARG A 37 -7.41 9.82 12.44
N LEU A 38 -8.13 9.41 11.39
CA LEU A 38 -7.78 9.72 10.01
C LEU A 38 -7.65 11.22 9.75
N LYS A 39 -8.57 12.03 10.29
CA LYS A 39 -8.59 13.48 10.09
C LYS A 39 -7.51 14.22 10.87
N HIS A 40 -7.28 13.86 12.13
CA HIS A 40 -6.45 14.63 13.05
C HIS A 40 -5.04 14.09 13.26
N TYR A 41 -4.87 12.77 13.22
CA TYR A 41 -3.58 12.13 13.46
C TYR A 41 -3.01 11.46 12.22
N ARG A 42 -3.76 11.43 11.09
CA ARG A 42 -3.42 10.60 9.92
C ARG A 42 -3.11 9.16 10.33
N ASP A 43 -3.75 8.72 11.39
CA ASP A 43 -3.51 7.45 12.04
C ASP A 43 -4.17 6.35 11.21
N PHE A 44 -3.35 5.67 10.43
CA PHE A 44 -3.72 4.50 9.67
C PHE A 44 -3.78 3.29 10.62
N LYS A 45 -4.73 3.23 11.55
CA LYS A 45 -5.08 1.93 12.10
C LYS A 45 -5.59 1.08 10.96
N ARG A 46 -4.72 0.19 10.49
CA ARG A 46 -5.09 -0.83 9.53
C ARG A 46 -6.28 -1.58 10.12
N VAL A 47 -7.41 -1.48 9.44
CA VAL A 47 -8.63 -2.17 9.86
C VAL A 47 -8.36 -3.65 9.67
N LYS A 48 -8.26 -4.41 10.76
CA LYS A 48 -8.15 -5.88 10.77
C LYS A 48 -9.45 -6.59 10.32
N ALA A 49 -10.42 -5.84 9.80
CA ALA A 49 -11.64 -6.43 9.27
C ALA A 49 -11.30 -7.27 8.05
N ARG A 50 -11.56 -8.56 8.10
CA ARG A 50 -11.61 -9.42 6.90
C ARG A 50 -12.71 -8.84 6.02
N VAL A 51 -12.29 -8.18 4.93
CA VAL A 51 -13.20 -7.72 3.90
C VAL A 51 -13.60 -8.94 3.07
N ASP A 52 -14.87 -9.05 2.71
CA ASP A 52 -15.30 -10.02 1.73
C ASP A 52 -14.88 -9.54 0.35
N ASP A 53 -13.72 -9.98 -0.11
CA ASP A 53 -13.20 -9.67 -1.44
C ASP A 53 -14.17 -10.09 -2.54
N GLY A 54 -14.95 -11.15 -2.33
CA GLY A 54 -15.93 -11.66 -3.28
C GLY A 54 -16.99 -10.61 -3.63
N ALA A 55 -17.56 -9.96 -2.63
CA ALA A 55 -18.58 -8.92 -2.84
C ALA A 55 -18.02 -7.71 -3.59
N THR A 56 -16.76 -7.31 -3.28
CA THR A 56 -16.09 -6.21 -3.99
C THR A 56 -15.79 -6.58 -5.45
N LEU A 57 -15.33 -7.80 -5.72
CA LEU A 57 -15.04 -8.29 -7.07
C LEU A 57 -16.32 -8.41 -7.90
N GLU A 58 -17.42 -8.93 -7.31
CA GLU A 58 -18.73 -9.01 -7.96
C GLU A 58 -19.25 -7.60 -8.33
N PHE A 59 -19.12 -6.62 -7.44
CA PHE A 59 -19.43 -5.23 -7.77
C PHE A 59 -18.62 -4.75 -8.98
N ILE A 60 -17.29 -4.98 -8.99
CA ILE A 60 -16.43 -4.57 -10.10
C ILE A 60 -16.85 -5.26 -11.40
N ASP A 61 -17.17 -6.55 -11.37
CA ASP A 61 -17.61 -7.30 -12.55
C ASP A 61 -18.85 -6.68 -13.19
N GLY A 62 -19.82 -6.24 -12.39
CA GLY A 62 -21.06 -5.59 -12.84
C GLY A 62 -20.89 -4.12 -13.26
N PHE A 63 -19.82 -3.46 -12.83
CA PHE A 63 -19.63 -2.02 -13.02
C PHE A 63 -19.26 -1.66 -14.47
N LYS A 64 -19.85 -0.59 -15.03
CA LYS A 64 -19.67 -0.18 -16.43
C LYS A 64 -18.96 1.16 -16.62
N GLY A 65 -18.84 1.95 -15.56
CA GLY A 65 -18.16 3.26 -15.57
C GLY A 65 -16.65 3.17 -15.68
N ASN A 66 -15.97 4.27 -15.42
CA ASN A 66 -14.53 4.34 -15.37
C ASN A 66 -14.01 3.69 -14.07
N ILE A 67 -12.87 3.03 -14.15
CA ILE A 67 -12.23 2.42 -12.99
C ILE A 67 -10.89 3.09 -12.74
N PHE A 68 -10.73 3.69 -11.57
CA PHE A 68 -9.45 4.10 -11.04
C PHE A 68 -8.84 2.94 -10.24
N TRP A 69 -7.92 2.22 -10.87
CA TRP A 69 -7.16 1.20 -10.16
C TRP A 69 -5.99 1.84 -9.43
N VAL A 70 -6.14 1.98 -8.11
CA VAL A 70 -5.17 2.64 -7.24
C VAL A 70 -4.08 1.65 -6.84
N LEU A 71 -2.85 1.96 -7.25
CA LEU A 71 -1.63 1.23 -6.92
C LEU A 71 -0.81 2.05 -5.91
N ASP A 72 -0.27 1.39 -4.88
CA ASP A 72 0.75 1.95 -4.01
C ASP A 72 2.14 1.74 -4.62
N ILE A 73 2.85 2.82 -4.95
CA ILE A 73 4.16 2.72 -5.59
C ILE A 73 5.23 2.04 -4.70
N MET A 74 5.06 2.09 -3.39
CA MET A 74 5.96 1.43 -2.44
C MET A 74 5.70 -0.07 -2.37
N HIS A 75 4.49 -0.50 -2.77
CA HIS A 75 3.98 -1.86 -2.68
C HIS A 75 3.38 -2.30 -4.02
N LEU A 76 4.18 -2.20 -5.09
CA LEU A 76 3.69 -2.42 -6.45
C LEU A 76 3.19 -3.87 -6.66
N ASN A 77 3.99 -4.87 -6.24
CA ASN A 77 3.59 -6.27 -6.39
C ASN A 77 2.38 -6.60 -5.51
N GLN A 78 2.38 -6.10 -4.27
CA GLN A 78 1.27 -6.26 -3.33
C GLN A 78 -0.02 -5.60 -3.84
N SER A 79 0.09 -4.52 -4.63
CA SER A 79 -1.06 -3.83 -5.23
C SER A 79 -1.67 -4.57 -6.42
N ILE A 80 -0.97 -5.56 -7.00
CA ILE A 80 -1.44 -6.37 -8.12
C ILE A 80 -2.12 -7.63 -7.59
N HIS A 81 -3.44 -7.55 -7.41
CA HIS A 81 -4.25 -8.64 -6.87
C HIS A 81 -4.85 -9.48 -8.01
N THR A 82 -4.63 -10.81 -8.00
CA THR A 82 -5.05 -11.72 -9.07
C THR A 82 -6.56 -11.72 -9.33
N GLY A 83 -7.38 -11.64 -8.28
CA GLY A 83 -8.84 -11.53 -8.41
C GLY A 83 -9.23 -10.25 -9.14
N LEU A 84 -8.62 -9.12 -8.77
CA LEU A 84 -8.87 -7.83 -9.39
C LEU A 84 -8.51 -7.82 -10.88
N LEU A 85 -7.37 -8.41 -11.26
CA LEU A 85 -6.96 -8.50 -12.66
C LEU A 85 -8.01 -9.17 -13.55
N ARG A 86 -8.68 -10.20 -13.03
CA ARG A 86 -9.77 -10.89 -13.76
C ARG A 86 -11.00 -10.00 -13.91
N SER A 87 -11.41 -9.32 -12.85
CA SER A 87 -12.57 -8.42 -12.85
C SER A 87 -12.36 -7.15 -13.67
N LEU A 88 -11.10 -6.74 -13.91
CA LEU A 88 -10.76 -5.59 -14.75
C LEU A 88 -10.76 -5.89 -16.25
N ARG A 89 -10.92 -7.14 -16.65
CA ARG A 89 -10.93 -7.52 -18.06
C ARG A 89 -12.05 -6.81 -18.83
N GLY A 90 -11.66 -6.10 -19.89
CA GLY A 90 -12.61 -5.37 -20.76
C GLY A 90 -13.21 -4.11 -20.15
N LYS A 91 -12.69 -3.64 -19.00
CA LYS A 91 -13.11 -2.40 -18.34
C LYS A 91 -12.30 -1.20 -18.84
N LYS A 92 -12.84 0.00 -18.61
CA LYS A 92 -12.15 1.29 -18.82
C LYS A 92 -11.28 1.57 -17.59
N VAL A 93 -10.00 1.23 -17.64
CA VAL A 93 -9.09 1.31 -16.48
C VAL A 93 -8.09 2.44 -16.64
N VAL A 94 -8.08 3.35 -15.68
CA VAL A 94 -7.00 4.30 -15.45
C VAL A 94 -6.19 3.81 -14.26
N LEU A 95 -4.88 3.59 -14.46
CA LEU A 95 -3.97 3.25 -13.37
C LEU A 95 -3.60 4.50 -12.59
N VAL A 96 -3.96 4.55 -11.33
CA VAL A 96 -3.67 5.66 -10.43
C VAL A 96 -2.52 5.26 -9.51
N VAL A 97 -1.30 5.65 -9.89
CA VAL A 97 -0.08 5.34 -9.12
C VAL A 97 0.06 6.35 -7.98
N ASN A 98 -0.41 5.94 -6.80
CA ASN A 98 -0.45 6.78 -5.61
C ASN A 98 0.86 6.74 -4.82
N LYS A 99 1.02 7.68 -3.90
CA LYS A 99 2.20 7.87 -3.03
C LYS A 99 3.49 8.16 -3.81
N ARG A 100 3.37 8.73 -5.01
CA ARG A 100 4.51 9.10 -5.88
C ARG A 100 5.52 10.02 -5.18
N ASP A 101 5.04 10.82 -4.23
CA ASP A 101 5.84 11.75 -3.42
C ASP A 101 6.81 11.05 -2.46
N LEU A 102 6.59 9.78 -2.14
CA LEU A 102 7.47 8.98 -1.29
C LEU A 102 8.78 8.59 -2.00
N LEU A 103 8.75 8.44 -3.33
CA LEU A 103 9.97 8.18 -4.09
C LEU A 103 10.70 9.47 -4.49
N PRO A 104 12.04 9.46 -4.48
CA PRO A 104 12.84 10.60 -4.95
C PRO A 104 12.54 10.96 -6.41
N LYS A 105 12.75 12.22 -6.77
CA LYS A 105 12.61 12.70 -8.16
C LYS A 105 13.56 12.03 -9.15
N SER A 106 14.69 11.48 -8.67
CA SER A 106 15.64 10.71 -9.47
C SER A 106 15.06 9.41 -10.03
N VAL A 107 13.99 8.90 -9.41
CA VAL A 107 13.18 7.80 -9.96
C VAL A 107 12.17 8.41 -10.92
N SER A 108 12.43 8.31 -12.22
CA SER A 108 11.54 8.91 -13.24
C SER A 108 10.22 8.11 -13.37
N ASN A 109 9.15 8.81 -13.77
CA ASN A 109 7.87 8.15 -14.04
C ASN A 109 7.99 7.10 -15.15
N THR A 110 8.84 7.33 -16.16
CA THR A 110 9.11 6.34 -17.23
C THR A 110 9.64 5.02 -16.67
N LYS A 111 10.53 5.05 -15.69
CA LYS A 111 11.02 3.81 -15.05
C LYS A 111 9.91 3.08 -14.31
N ILE A 112 9.06 3.82 -13.60
CA ILE A 112 7.89 3.27 -12.90
C ILE A 112 6.93 2.64 -13.89
N GLU A 113 6.60 3.35 -14.97
CA GLU A 113 5.74 2.88 -16.05
C GLU A 113 6.25 1.57 -16.66
N HIS A 114 7.54 1.50 -17.00
CA HIS A 114 8.14 0.27 -17.51
C HIS A 114 8.05 -0.89 -16.52
N ALA A 115 8.16 -0.63 -15.20
CA ALA A 115 7.99 -1.66 -14.18
C ALA A 115 6.55 -2.16 -14.11
N ILE A 116 5.57 -1.25 -14.12
CA ILE A 116 4.14 -1.57 -14.13
C ILE A 116 3.77 -2.36 -15.38
N MET A 117 4.16 -1.87 -16.56
CA MET A 117 3.83 -2.52 -17.84
C MET A 117 4.48 -3.90 -17.97
N ARG A 118 5.65 -4.12 -17.35
CA ARG A 118 6.24 -5.46 -17.27
C ARG A 118 5.45 -6.38 -16.35
N ALA A 119 5.00 -5.86 -15.20
CA ALA A 119 4.20 -6.64 -14.25
C ALA A 119 2.83 -7.02 -14.83
N LEU A 120 2.29 -6.22 -15.74
CA LEU A 120 0.98 -6.43 -16.39
C LEU A 120 1.07 -7.05 -17.80
N ARG A 121 2.27 -7.42 -18.27
CA ARG A 121 2.48 -7.85 -19.67
C ARG A 121 1.56 -8.97 -20.12
N ASP A 122 1.37 -9.97 -19.26
CA ASP A 122 0.61 -11.19 -19.58
C ASP A 122 -0.79 -11.16 -18.95
N GLU A 123 -1.19 -10.00 -18.42
CA GLU A 123 -2.46 -9.84 -17.73
C GLU A 123 -3.55 -9.27 -18.66
N PRO A 124 -4.81 -9.70 -18.52
CA PRO A 124 -5.90 -9.36 -19.43
C PRO A 124 -6.49 -7.95 -19.19
N VAL A 125 -5.69 -7.00 -18.73
CA VAL A 125 -6.13 -5.64 -18.39
C VAL A 125 -5.67 -4.65 -19.46
N SER A 126 -6.61 -3.88 -20.01
CA SER A 126 -6.31 -2.79 -20.93
C SER A 126 -6.31 -1.46 -20.17
N VAL A 127 -5.13 -0.87 -20.03
CA VAL A 127 -4.94 0.40 -19.35
C VAL A 127 -5.10 1.55 -20.32
N MET A 128 -6.00 2.50 -20.01
CA MET A 128 -6.23 3.71 -20.83
C MET A 128 -5.12 4.73 -20.61
N GLU A 129 -4.75 4.94 -19.34
CA GLU A 129 -3.72 5.91 -18.94
C GLU A 129 -3.10 5.52 -17.61
N ILE A 130 -1.88 6.00 -17.34
CA ILE A 130 -1.20 5.89 -16.05
C ILE A 130 -1.01 7.29 -15.49
N VAL A 131 -1.66 7.56 -14.37
CA VAL A 131 -1.61 8.87 -13.67
C VAL A 131 -0.85 8.73 -12.36
N TYR A 132 0.15 9.60 -12.17
CA TYR A 132 0.99 9.60 -10.95
C TYR A 132 0.49 10.66 -9.98
N VAL A 133 0.08 10.24 -8.79
CA VAL A 133 -0.58 11.10 -7.83
C VAL A 133 0.02 10.98 -6.42
N SER A 134 -0.34 11.95 -5.60
CA SER A 134 -0.18 11.91 -4.15
C SER A 134 -1.42 12.51 -3.51
N ALA A 135 -2.08 11.78 -2.64
CA ALA A 135 -3.20 12.31 -1.86
C ALA A 135 -2.81 13.50 -0.97
N LEU A 136 -1.50 13.70 -0.72
CA LEU A 136 -0.95 14.83 0.03
C LEU A 136 -0.67 16.05 -0.86
N LYS A 137 -0.67 15.89 -2.19
CA LYS A 137 -0.34 16.93 -3.18
C LYS A 137 -1.49 17.08 -4.16
N ARG A 138 -2.42 17.94 -3.81
CA ARG A 138 -3.70 18.12 -4.52
C ARG A 138 -3.52 18.46 -5.99
N GLU A 139 -2.50 19.22 -6.34
CA GLU A 139 -2.16 19.59 -7.72
C GLU A 139 -1.90 18.37 -8.62
N THR A 140 -1.54 17.23 -8.03
CA THR A 140 -1.32 15.98 -8.78
C THR A 140 -2.60 15.24 -9.14
N LEU A 141 -3.75 15.66 -8.61
CA LEU A 141 -5.05 15.01 -8.81
C LEU A 141 -5.82 15.56 -10.02
N GLU A 142 -5.45 16.73 -10.51
CA GLU A 142 -6.12 17.40 -11.64
C GLU A 142 -6.28 16.50 -12.88
N PRO A 143 -5.28 15.68 -13.28
CA PRO A 143 -5.41 14.77 -14.43
C PRO A 143 -6.50 13.69 -14.28
N LEU A 144 -7.01 13.46 -13.06
CA LEU A 144 -8.09 12.49 -12.81
C LEU A 144 -9.49 13.08 -13.11
N LEU A 145 -9.64 14.40 -13.06
CA LEU A 145 -10.95 15.07 -13.18
C LEU A 145 -11.70 14.75 -14.48
N PRO A 146 -11.04 14.73 -15.67
CA PRO A 146 -11.73 14.42 -16.92
C PRO A 146 -12.40 13.05 -16.98
N TYR A 147 -11.91 12.10 -16.18
CA TYR A 147 -12.49 10.74 -16.10
C TYR A 147 -13.68 10.64 -15.15
N ILE A 148 -13.86 11.63 -14.27
CA ILE A 148 -15.00 11.73 -13.34
C ILE A 148 -16.12 12.52 -13.99
N GLU A 149 -15.80 13.46 -14.85
CA GLU A 149 -16.75 14.38 -15.42
C GLU A 149 -17.81 13.67 -16.27
N ASN A 150 -19.08 13.81 -15.85
CA ASN A 150 -20.25 13.24 -16.49
C ASN A 150 -20.29 11.69 -16.58
N ASP A 151 -19.53 11.00 -15.74
CA ASP A 151 -19.48 9.53 -15.70
C ASP A 151 -19.50 9.02 -14.24
N GLU A 152 -19.71 7.74 -14.09
CA GLU A 152 -19.49 7.04 -12.81
C GLU A 152 -18.06 6.53 -12.75
N THR A 153 -17.35 6.78 -11.64
CA THR A 153 -15.96 6.37 -11.49
C THR A 153 -15.76 5.62 -10.17
N ALA A 154 -15.33 4.36 -10.25
CA ALA A 154 -15.06 3.53 -9.08
C ALA A 154 -13.56 3.52 -8.73
N PHE A 155 -13.23 3.76 -7.46
CA PHE A 155 -11.90 3.60 -6.90
C PHE A 155 -11.73 2.17 -6.41
N VAL A 156 -10.85 1.41 -7.04
CA VAL A 156 -10.58 0.01 -6.72
C VAL A 156 -9.09 -0.20 -6.41
N GLY A 157 -8.77 -1.25 -5.67
CA GLY A 157 -7.38 -1.59 -5.33
C GLY A 157 -7.26 -2.21 -3.94
N CYS A 158 -6.06 -2.62 -3.58
CA CYS A 158 -5.79 -3.28 -2.31
C CYS A 158 -6.00 -2.37 -1.10
N VAL A 159 -6.09 -2.98 0.08
CA VAL A 159 -6.08 -2.26 1.36
C VAL A 159 -4.81 -1.40 1.45
N ASN A 160 -4.92 -0.20 2.01
CA ASN A 160 -3.81 0.77 2.17
C ASN A 160 -3.21 1.35 0.87
N ALA A 161 -3.76 1.06 -0.31
CA ALA A 161 -3.34 1.75 -1.55
C ALA A 161 -3.67 3.25 -1.55
N GLY A 162 -4.56 3.70 -0.65
CA GLY A 162 -4.89 5.11 -0.43
C GLY A 162 -6.12 5.60 -1.20
N LYS A 163 -7.04 4.70 -1.58
CA LYS A 163 -8.30 5.02 -2.27
C LYS A 163 -9.09 6.12 -1.59
N SER A 164 -9.50 5.88 -0.34
CA SER A 164 -10.30 6.85 0.43
C SER A 164 -9.54 8.16 0.70
N SER A 165 -8.19 8.09 0.82
CA SER A 165 -7.38 9.31 0.96
C SER A 165 -7.37 10.16 -0.31
N LEU A 166 -7.25 9.51 -1.49
CA LEU A 166 -7.36 10.19 -2.79
C LEU A 166 -8.74 10.78 -3.01
N LEU A 167 -9.77 10.00 -2.70
CA LEU A 167 -11.15 10.46 -2.80
C LEU A 167 -11.40 11.69 -1.92
N ASN A 168 -11.00 11.64 -0.65
CA ASN A 168 -11.11 12.79 0.26
C ASN A 168 -10.32 14.01 -0.23
N ALA A 169 -9.14 13.80 -0.83
CA ALA A 169 -8.35 14.88 -1.39
C ALA A 169 -9.00 15.51 -2.64
N LEU A 170 -9.62 14.70 -3.49
CA LEU A 170 -10.41 15.15 -4.65
C LEU A 170 -11.65 15.93 -4.21
N LEU A 171 -12.43 15.40 -3.28
CA LEU A 171 -13.65 16.05 -2.78
C LEU A 171 -13.36 17.35 -2.01
N GLY A 172 -12.24 17.41 -1.28
CA GLY A 172 -11.81 18.61 -0.56
C GLY A 172 -11.33 19.76 -1.45
N ASN A 173 -11.11 19.53 -2.74
CA ASN A 173 -10.70 20.55 -3.71
C ASN A 173 -11.86 21.32 -4.32
N GLN A 174 -13.06 20.79 -4.21
CA GLN A 174 -14.23 21.39 -4.85
C GLN A 174 -15.25 21.70 -3.77
N ASN A 175 -15.93 22.84 -3.89
CA ASN A 175 -17.14 23.16 -3.13
C ASN A 175 -18.30 22.24 -3.57
N LEU A 176 -18.05 20.92 -3.57
CA LEU A 176 -19.00 19.94 -4.03
C LEU A 176 -19.98 19.64 -2.91
N SER A 177 -21.25 19.71 -3.21
CA SER A 177 -22.30 19.12 -2.39
C SER A 177 -22.08 17.60 -2.42
N VAL A 178 -21.74 17.04 -1.29
CA VAL A 178 -21.46 15.59 -1.14
C VAL A 178 -22.66 14.97 -0.48
N SER A 179 -23.34 14.05 -1.18
CA SER A 179 -24.40 13.22 -0.61
C SER A 179 -23.97 11.76 -0.66
N PRO A 180 -23.57 11.16 0.47
CA PRO A 180 -23.26 9.74 0.50
C PRO A 180 -24.55 8.93 0.38
N VAL A 181 -24.65 8.08 -0.64
CA VAL A 181 -25.73 7.11 -0.80
C VAL A 181 -25.19 5.73 -0.46
N ALA A 182 -25.73 5.11 0.59
CA ALA A 182 -25.36 3.75 0.95
C ALA A 182 -25.85 2.77 -0.14
N SER A 183 -24.93 1.98 -0.70
CA SER A 183 -25.30 0.88 -1.59
C SER A 183 -25.66 -0.35 -0.76
N THR A 184 -26.65 -1.12 -1.23
CA THR A 184 -27.13 -2.33 -0.57
C THR A 184 -26.26 -3.57 -0.80
N THR A 185 -25.25 -3.49 -1.66
CA THR A 185 -24.35 -4.59 -2.01
C THR A 185 -22.90 -4.20 -1.73
N ALA A 186 -22.22 -4.95 -0.90
CA ALA A 186 -20.91 -4.67 -0.35
C ALA A 186 -20.84 -3.27 0.34
N ASP A 187 -19.91 -3.06 1.22
CA ASP A 187 -19.68 -1.76 1.90
C ASP A 187 -19.20 -0.63 0.94
N VAL A 188 -19.77 -0.59 -0.27
CA VAL A 188 -19.46 0.38 -1.33
C VAL A 188 -20.16 1.70 -1.02
N VAL A 189 -19.42 2.80 -1.05
CA VAL A 189 -19.96 4.14 -0.78
C VAL A 189 -19.98 4.93 -2.08
N ARG A 190 -21.20 5.28 -2.56
CA ARG A 190 -21.41 6.17 -3.69
C ARG A 190 -21.47 7.60 -3.18
N ILE A 191 -20.80 8.50 -3.85
CA ILE A 191 -20.77 9.93 -3.54
C ILE A 191 -21.13 10.69 -4.81
N GLU A 192 -22.28 11.35 -4.79
CA GLU A 192 -22.69 12.24 -5.86
C GLU A 192 -21.90 13.53 -5.76
N THR A 193 -21.28 13.93 -6.84
CA THR A 193 -20.51 15.18 -6.93
C THR A 193 -21.05 16.07 -8.04
N GLY A 194 -20.73 17.36 -8.01
CA GLY A 194 -21.12 18.28 -9.08
C GLY A 194 -20.45 18.00 -10.44
N LEU A 195 -19.47 17.07 -10.50
CA LEU A 195 -18.80 16.67 -11.74
C LEU A 195 -19.32 15.33 -12.26
N GLY A 196 -19.59 14.38 -11.40
CA GLY A 196 -20.00 13.02 -11.70
C GLY A 196 -20.03 12.19 -10.42
N ASP A 197 -20.41 10.94 -10.51
CA ASP A 197 -20.49 10.07 -9.33
C ASP A 197 -19.18 9.35 -9.08
N VAL A 198 -18.71 9.39 -7.84
CA VAL A 198 -17.53 8.63 -7.43
C VAL A 198 -17.91 7.56 -6.42
N ILE A 199 -17.27 6.42 -6.54
CA ILE A 199 -17.60 5.23 -5.76
C ILE A 199 -16.33 4.75 -5.06
N ASP A 200 -16.34 4.75 -3.72
CA ASP A 200 -15.28 4.13 -2.90
C ASP A 200 -15.63 2.66 -2.66
N THR A 201 -14.73 1.76 -3.06
CA THR A 201 -14.90 0.33 -2.81
C THR A 201 -14.05 -0.10 -1.61
N PRO A 202 -14.48 -1.12 -0.86
CA PRO A 202 -13.62 -1.77 0.12
C PRO A 202 -12.29 -2.17 -0.52
N GLY A 203 -11.19 -2.06 0.25
CA GLY A 203 -9.89 -2.52 -0.21
C GLY A 203 -9.84 -4.03 -0.26
N LEU A 204 -9.32 -4.59 -1.36
CA LEU A 204 -9.06 -6.02 -1.45
C LEU A 204 -7.98 -6.43 -0.45
N SER A 205 -8.19 -7.57 0.18
CA SER A 205 -7.30 -8.07 1.22
C SER A 205 -5.96 -8.51 0.64
N ASN A 206 -4.90 -8.22 1.36
CA ASN A 206 -3.59 -8.80 1.10
C ASN A 206 -3.36 -9.96 2.06
N GLU A 207 -2.88 -11.08 1.54
CA GLU A 207 -2.54 -12.26 2.34
C GLU A 207 -1.24 -12.02 3.13
N THR A 208 -1.28 -11.12 4.13
CA THR A 208 -0.14 -10.86 5.00
C THR A 208 -0.59 -10.83 6.46
N GLU A 209 0.14 -11.54 7.30
CA GLU A 209 -0.05 -11.58 8.75
C GLU A 209 0.94 -10.65 9.48
N LEU A 210 1.85 -10.00 8.74
CA LEU A 210 2.92 -9.21 9.34
C LEU A 210 2.37 -8.07 10.22
N VAL A 211 1.33 -7.41 9.73
CA VAL A 211 0.67 -6.30 10.45
C VAL A 211 0.13 -6.72 11.81
N ASP A 212 -0.29 -7.98 11.95
CA ASP A 212 -0.85 -8.51 13.20
C ASP A 212 0.22 -8.71 14.29
N LYS A 213 1.48 -8.85 13.87
CA LYS A 213 2.63 -9.00 14.76
C LYS A 213 3.35 -7.70 15.10
N ILE A 214 2.91 -6.58 14.55
CA ILE A 214 3.53 -5.28 14.72
C ILE A 214 2.68 -4.42 15.65
N SER A 215 3.32 -3.74 16.62
CA SER A 215 2.63 -2.79 17.49
C SER A 215 2.09 -1.59 16.74
N ASP A 216 1.01 -0.98 17.24
CA ASP A 216 0.38 0.21 16.63
C ASP A 216 1.40 1.36 16.47
N ASP A 217 2.28 1.59 17.42
CA ASP A 217 3.30 2.65 17.38
C ASP A 217 4.33 2.39 16.27
N THR A 218 4.75 1.15 16.12
CA THR A 218 5.65 0.73 15.03
C THR A 218 4.97 0.89 13.67
N LEU A 219 3.69 0.54 13.53
CA LEU A 219 2.93 0.72 12.29
C LEU A 219 2.86 2.19 11.86
N VAL A 220 2.71 3.11 12.80
CA VAL A 220 2.74 4.55 12.53
C VAL A 220 4.10 4.96 11.96
N SER A 221 5.20 4.46 12.53
CA SER A 221 6.56 4.76 12.07
C SER A 221 6.84 4.22 10.66
N LEU A 222 6.17 3.13 10.26
CA LEU A 222 6.26 2.51 8.92
C LEU A 222 5.44 3.23 7.86
N SER A 223 4.70 4.28 8.21
CA SER A 223 3.88 5.06 7.27
C SER A 223 4.55 6.39 6.95
N PRO A 224 5.48 6.44 5.99
CA PRO A 224 6.25 7.64 5.71
C PRO A 224 5.35 8.76 5.21
N GLN A 225 5.56 9.97 5.77
CA GLN A 225 4.83 11.19 5.39
C GLN A 225 5.66 12.11 4.47
N LYS A 226 6.89 11.73 4.18
CA LYS A 226 7.84 12.49 3.38
C LYS A 226 8.58 11.56 2.44
N THR A 227 9.15 12.13 1.39
CA THR A 227 10.03 11.41 0.45
C THR A 227 11.10 10.61 1.23
N ILE A 228 11.14 9.32 0.97
CA ILE A 228 12.12 8.41 1.59
C ILE A 228 13.51 8.75 1.01
N LYS A 229 14.45 9.00 1.89
CA LYS A 229 15.87 9.10 1.53
C LYS A 229 16.44 7.69 1.50
N PRO A 230 16.82 7.15 0.33
CA PRO A 230 17.29 5.77 0.27
C PRO A 230 18.63 5.62 1.02
N THR A 231 18.73 4.52 1.76
CA THR A 231 20.01 4.10 2.37
C THR A 231 20.71 3.15 1.42
N VAL A 232 22.00 3.37 1.20
CA VAL A 232 22.80 2.56 0.26
C VAL A 232 23.89 1.80 1.02
N PHE A 233 23.95 0.48 0.78
CA PHE A 233 25.03 -0.38 1.26
C PHE A 233 25.81 -0.92 0.06
N GLN A 234 27.12 -0.72 0.05
CA GLN A 234 28.01 -1.38 -0.90
C GLN A 234 28.58 -2.65 -0.28
N ILE A 235 28.38 -3.77 -0.95
CA ILE A 235 28.73 -5.12 -0.49
C ILE A 235 29.84 -5.67 -1.38
N TYR A 236 30.99 -5.94 -0.80
CA TYR A 236 32.19 -6.46 -1.48
C TYR A 236 32.51 -7.90 -1.10
N GLU A 237 32.03 -8.34 0.05
CA GLU A 237 32.20 -9.68 0.60
C GLU A 237 30.88 -10.16 1.21
N LYS A 238 30.78 -11.45 1.61
CA LYS A 238 29.55 -11.97 2.21
C LYS A 238 29.16 -11.15 3.45
N GLN A 239 27.98 -10.53 3.40
CA GLN A 239 27.45 -9.65 4.45
C GLN A 239 25.95 -9.84 4.63
N THR A 240 25.48 -9.49 5.82
CA THR A 240 24.09 -9.55 6.21
C THR A 240 23.55 -8.15 6.51
N ILE A 241 22.38 -7.86 5.97
CA ILE A 241 21.58 -6.66 6.28
C ILE A 241 20.42 -7.09 7.16
N LEU A 242 20.33 -6.49 8.35
CA LEU A 242 19.34 -6.78 9.38
C LEU A 242 18.17 -5.79 9.31
N PHE A 243 16.97 -6.30 9.46
CA PHE A 243 15.67 -5.59 9.44
C PHE A 243 15.02 -5.67 10.84
N GLY A 244 15.65 -5.08 11.84
CA GLY A 244 15.23 -5.30 13.24
C GLY A 244 15.25 -6.78 13.59
N ASN A 245 14.23 -7.24 14.32
CA ASN A 245 14.01 -8.67 14.56
C ASN A 245 13.01 -9.31 13.57
N LEU A 246 12.58 -8.59 12.54
CA LEU A 246 11.78 -9.17 11.45
C LEU A 246 12.60 -10.22 10.69
N GLY A 247 13.91 -9.97 10.52
CA GLY A 247 14.78 -10.88 9.80
C GLY A 247 15.98 -10.20 9.16
N ALA A 248 16.57 -10.88 8.20
CA ALA A 248 17.79 -10.44 7.54
C ALA A 248 17.90 -10.94 6.09
N ILE A 249 18.72 -10.24 5.32
CA ILE A 249 19.16 -10.67 3.98
C ILE A 249 20.66 -10.83 4.00
N THR A 250 21.15 -12.03 3.66
CA THR A 250 22.57 -12.30 3.49
C THR A 250 22.89 -12.36 2.01
N ILE A 251 23.87 -11.59 1.58
CA ILE A 251 24.31 -11.52 0.19
C ILE A 251 25.75 -12.00 0.09
N THR A 252 25.97 -12.95 -0.81
CA THR A 252 27.29 -13.35 -1.27
C THR A 252 27.50 -12.73 -2.66
N PRO A 253 28.29 -11.65 -2.77
CA PRO A 253 28.48 -10.97 -4.03
C PRO A 253 29.47 -11.73 -4.93
N LYS A 254 29.28 -11.67 -6.25
CA LYS A 254 30.25 -12.09 -7.25
C LYS A 254 31.12 -10.91 -7.68
N THR A 255 30.50 -9.76 -7.78
CA THR A 255 31.11 -8.44 -8.00
C THR A 255 30.62 -7.50 -6.90
N THR A 256 30.96 -6.22 -6.96
CA THR A 256 30.37 -5.24 -6.04
C THR A 256 28.85 -5.18 -6.21
N VAL A 257 28.11 -5.38 -5.13
CA VAL A 257 26.66 -5.30 -5.08
C VAL A 257 26.23 -4.06 -4.29
N ASN A 258 25.33 -3.26 -4.85
CA ASN A 258 24.69 -2.16 -4.16
C ASN A 258 23.29 -2.56 -3.71
N ILE A 259 23.00 -2.40 -2.42
CA ILE A 259 21.65 -2.52 -1.87
C ILE A 259 21.15 -1.12 -1.61
N ILE A 260 20.04 -0.75 -2.25
CA ILE A 260 19.40 0.55 -2.10
C ILE A 260 18.05 0.32 -1.42
N SER A 261 17.93 0.76 -0.17
CA SER A 261 16.72 0.57 0.64
C SER A 261 15.78 1.74 0.50
N TYR A 262 14.55 1.45 0.12
CA TYR A 262 13.39 2.36 0.12
C TYR A 262 12.40 1.98 1.24
N LEU A 263 12.92 1.49 2.35
CA LEU A 263 12.13 1.14 3.53
C LEU A 263 12.15 2.27 4.54
N PRO A 264 11.05 2.51 5.26
CA PRO A 264 11.02 3.46 6.37
C PRO A 264 11.62 2.84 7.65
N LEU A 265 12.74 2.14 7.50
CA LEU A 265 13.43 1.40 8.57
C LEU A 265 14.90 1.73 8.59
N THR A 266 15.48 1.75 9.80
CA THR A 266 16.92 1.77 9.99
C THR A 266 17.48 0.35 9.84
N LEU A 267 18.19 0.10 8.74
CA LEU A 267 18.84 -1.18 8.50
C LEU A 267 20.24 -1.19 9.08
N LYS A 268 20.69 -2.35 9.59
CA LYS A 268 22.05 -2.55 10.11
C LYS A 268 22.82 -3.54 9.26
N ARG A 269 24.05 -3.22 8.93
CA ARG A 269 24.99 -4.15 8.28
C ARG A 269 25.78 -4.89 9.35
N ILE A 270 25.77 -6.22 9.29
CA ILE A 270 26.43 -7.11 10.25
C ILE A 270 27.23 -8.21 9.51
N LYS A 271 28.12 -8.86 10.22
CA LYS A 271 28.75 -10.09 9.74
C LYS A 271 27.75 -11.25 9.85
N PRO A 272 27.72 -12.21 8.89
CA PRO A 272 26.76 -13.33 8.91
C PRO A 272 26.79 -14.14 10.21
N GLU A 273 27.96 -14.33 10.80
CA GLU A 273 28.16 -15.12 12.03
C GLU A 273 27.51 -14.47 13.27
N ARG A 274 27.10 -13.20 13.17
CA ARG A 274 26.45 -12.47 14.26
C ARG A 274 24.94 -12.39 14.13
N LEU A 275 24.35 -13.11 13.16
CA LEU A 275 22.93 -13.00 12.87
C LEU A 275 22.05 -13.32 14.09
N ASP A 276 22.21 -14.50 14.69
CA ASP A 276 21.37 -14.94 15.81
C ASP A 276 21.49 -14.03 17.02
N ALA A 277 22.72 -13.61 17.34
CA ALA A 277 22.96 -12.68 18.45
C ALA A 277 22.31 -11.30 18.22
N ASN A 278 22.28 -10.82 16.98
CA ASN A 278 21.66 -9.54 16.66
C ASN A 278 20.14 -9.61 16.59
N LEU A 279 19.56 -10.72 16.13
CA LEU A 279 18.10 -10.92 16.15
C LEU A 279 17.52 -10.93 17.56
N ALA A 280 18.30 -11.36 18.55
CA ALA A 280 17.91 -11.38 19.96
C ALA A 280 18.02 -10.03 20.69
N LEU A 281 18.63 -9.01 20.07
CA LEU A 281 18.80 -7.69 20.66
C LEU A 281 17.54 -6.84 20.49
N GLU A 282 17.41 -5.78 21.32
CA GLU A 282 16.40 -4.75 21.10
C GLU A 282 16.73 -3.90 19.89
N HIS A 283 15.72 -3.63 19.07
CA HIS A 283 15.78 -2.83 17.85
C HIS A 283 14.66 -1.78 17.81
N GLU A 284 14.83 -0.75 17.00
CA GLU A 284 13.75 0.23 16.73
C GLU A 284 12.51 -0.42 16.11
N PHE A 285 12.72 -1.49 15.34
CA PHE A 285 11.66 -2.28 14.74
C PHE A 285 11.64 -3.68 15.32
N MET A 286 10.55 -4.01 16.00
CA MET A 286 10.35 -5.28 16.65
C MET A 286 8.99 -5.87 16.26
N ILE A 287 8.97 -7.18 16.04
CA ILE A 287 7.73 -7.96 15.93
C ILE A 287 7.63 -8.89 17.14
N GLU A 288 6.40 -9.25 17.50
CA GLU A 288 6.14 -10.16 18.61
C GLU A 288 6.38 -11.61 18.20
N ASN A 289 7.07 -12.37 19.06
CA ASN A 289 7.28 -13.83 18.92
C ASN A 289 7.70 -14.25 17.50
N PRO A 290 8.86 -13.79 16.98
CA PRO A 290 9.27 -14.10 15.62
C PRO A 290 9.56 -15.60 15.42
N GLU A 291 9.06 -16.13 14.31
CA GLU A 291 9.35 -17.50 13.85
C GLU A 291 10.03 -17.42 12.47
N TYR A 292 11.32 -17.66 12.42
CA TYR A 292 12.10 -17.45 11.20
C TYR A 292 12.04 -18.62 10.22
N ARG A 293 12.12 -18.24 8.92
CA ARG A 293 12.23 -19.16 7.80
C ARG A 293 13.38 -18.71 6.89
N LEU A 294 14.30 -19.66 6.61
CA LEU A 294 15.34 -19.47 5.61
C LEU A 294 14.77 -19.73 4.20
N ARG A 295 15.09 -18.85 3.27
CA ARG A 295 14.82 -19.01 1.84
C ARG A 295 16.04 -18.64 1.03
N ASN A 296 16.41 -19.51 0.09
CA ASN A 296 17.47 -19.27 -0.87
C ASN A 296 16.88 -18.79 -2.18
N TRP A 297 17.51 -17.80 -2.79
CA TRP A 297 17.09 -17.22 -4.06
C TRP A 297 18.19 -17.50 -5.09
N PRO A 298 18.06 -18.58 -5.87
CA PRO A 298 19.05 -18.92 -6.90
C PRO A 298 18.87 -18.02 -8.13
N GLN A 299 19.97 -17.71 -8.78
CA GLN A 299 20.01 -17.06 -10.11
C GLN A 299 19.15 -15.79 -10.23
N LEU A 300 19.42 -14.81 -9.36
CA LEU A 300 18.82 -13.49 -9.51
C LEU A 300 19.42 -12.73 -10.68
N GLU A 301 18.62 -11.93 -11.38
CA GLU A 301 19.10 -10.96 -12.36
C GLU A 301 19.99 -9.92 -11.64
N ASP A 302 20.88 -9.26 -12.39
CA ASP A 302 21.83 -8.27 -11.85
C ASP A 302 21.17 -7.02 -11.25
N LYS A 303 19.90 -6.81 -11.55
CA LYS A 303 19.10 -5.69 -11.04
C LYS A 303 17.69 -6.15 -10.70
N ILE A 304 17.44 -6.32 -9.42
CA ILE A 304 16.14 -6.71 -8.92
C ILE A 304 15.66 -5.77 -7.81
N ASP A 305 14.34 -5.68 -7.66
CA ASP A 305 13.71 -5.17 -6.43
C ASP A 305 13.14 -6.36 -5.66
N MET A 306 13.45 -6.41 -4.37
CA MET A 306 12.86 -7.32 -3.41
C MET A 306 11.86 -6.53 -2.58
N GLU A 307 10.57 -6.80 -2.76
CA GLU A 307 9.49 -6.16 -2.04
C GLU A 307 9.12 -7.01 -0.83
N ILE A 308 9.11 -6.37 0.34
CA ILE A 308 8.61 -6.94 1.59
C ILE A 308 7.25 -6.30 1.82
N TYR A 309 6.20 -7.11 1.77
CA TYR A 309 4.83 -6.62 1.88
C TYR A 309 4.64 -5.83 3.18
N ASP A 310 3.88 -4.76 3.09
CA ASP A 310 3.61 -3.80 4.17
C ASP A 310 4.80 -2.94 4.64
N LEU A 311 6.03 -3.18 4.16
CA LEU A 311 7.21 -2.39 4.51
C LEU A 311 7.73 -1.53 3.36
N GLY A 312 7.72 -2.05 2.14
CA GLY A 312 8.30 -1.41 0.96
C GLY A 312 9.27 -2.32 0.25
N PHE A 313 10.31 -1.77 -0.38
CA PHE A 313 11.25 -2.58 -1.16
C PHE A 313 12.71 -2.15 -1.01
N ILE A 314 13.59 -3.08 -1.35
CA ILE A 314 15.01 -2.82 -1.57
C ILE A 314 15.37 -3.15 -3.00
N SER A 315 16.27 -2.37 -3.61
CA SER A 315 16.86 -2.67 -4.91
C SER A 315 18.24 -3.29 -4.71
N ILE A 316 18.49 -4.44 -5.32
CA ILE A 316 19.77 -5.16 -5.30
C ILE A 316 20.34 -5.04 -6.71
N GLN A 317 21.53 -4.42 -6.83
CA GLN A 317 22.16 -4.12 -8.11
C GLN A 317 23.61 -4.64 -8.12
N GLY A 318 23.90 -5.57 -9.01
CA GLY A 318 25.17 -6.25 -9.17
C GLY A 318 25.04 -7.77 -9.16
N GLU A 319 26.05 -8.45 -9.71
CA GLU A 319 26.04 -9.92 -9.78
C GLU A 319 26.23 -10.54 -8.40
N THR A 320 25.38 -11.51 -8.05
CA THR A 320 25.43 -12.25 -6.80
C THR A 320 25.73 -13.73 -7.06
N VAL A 321 26.45 -14.37 -6.14
CA VAL A 321 26.61 -15.84 -6.06
C VAL A 321 25.41 -16.45 -5.37
N ALA A 322 24.95 -15.81 -4.28
CA ALA A 322 23.79 -16.24 -3.51
C ALA A 322 23.15 -15.05 -2.80
N VAL A 323 21.83 -15.11 -2.70
CA VAL A 323 21.02 -14.25 -1.83
C VAL A 323 20.16 -15.15 -0.95
N GLU A 324 20.29 -14.99 0.36
CA GLU A 324 19.57 -15.75 1.37
C GLU A 324 18.72 -14.80 2.19
N THR A 325 17.46 -15.12 2.39
CA THR A 325 16.58 -14.37 3.30
C THR A 325 16.22 -15.22 4.49
N TYR A 326 16.35 -14.64 5.67
CA TYR A 326 15.98 -15.26 6.94
C TYR A 326 15.00 -14.34 7.66
N PHE A 327 13.72 -14.51 7.40
CA PHE A 327 12.65 -13.64 7.86
C PHE A 327 11.59 -14.41 8.66
N ASP A 328 10.86 -13.67 9.49
CA ASP A 328 9.65 -14.21 10.12
C ASP A 328 8.68 -14.75 9.06
N LYS A 329 7.97 -15.82 9.40
CA LYS A 329 7.05 -16.54 8.50
C LYS A 329 5.91 -15.66 7.99
N SER A 330 5.53 -14.61 8.76
CA SER A 330 4.49 -13.63 8.36
C SER A 330 4.96 -12.67 7.27
N ALA A 331 6.28 -12.56 7.02
CA ALA A 331 6.81 -11.70 5.99
C ALA A 331 6.64 -12.33 4.60
N VAL A 332 5.82 -11.70 3.77
CA VAL A 332 5.69 -12.07 2.36
C VAL A 332 6.74 -11.29 1.57
N ILE A 333 7.61 -12.02 0.87
CA ILE A 333 8.69 -11.44 0.08
C ILE A 333 8.51 -11.84 -1.37
N THR A 334 8.50 -10.87 -2.26
CA THR A 334 8.44 -11.05 -3.71
C THR A 334 9.61 -10.36 -4.40
N ILE A 335 9.97 -10.86 -5.58
CA ILE A 335 11.04 -10.32 -6.39
C ILE A 335 10.47 -9.89 -7.74
N ARG A 336 10.94 -8.74 -8.23
CA ARG A 336 10.71 -8.26 -9.57
C ARG A 336 11.99 -7.71 -10.18
N LYS A 337 12.00 -7.53 -11.49
CA LYS A 337 13.05 -6.76 -12.16
C LYS A 337 13.05 -5.32 -11.63
N ALA A 338 14.23 -4.77 -11.37
CA ALA A 338 14.35 -3.47 -10.74
C ALA A 338 13.58 -2.38 -11.52
N MET A 339 12.88 -1.57 -10.75
CA MET A 339 12.23 -0.35 -11.22
C MET A 339 13.24 0.79 -11.35
N ILE A 340 14.32 0.76 -10.55
CA ILE A 340 15.27 1.86 -10.38
C ILE A 340 16.63 1.50 -10.95
#